data_8512cbef725cbb05f431df3faa57c6f3
#
_entry.id   8512cbef725cbb05f431df3faa57c6f3
#
_cell.length_a   1.000
_cell.length_b   1.000
_cell.length_c   1.000
_cell.angle_alpha   90.00
_cell.angle_beta   90.00
_cell.angle_gamma   90.00
#
_symmetry.space_group_name_H-M   'P 1'
#
loop_
_entity.id
_entity.type
_entity.pdbx_description
1 polymer ?
#
loop_
_entity_poly.entity_id
_entity_poly.type
_entity_poly.pdbx_seq_one_letter_code
_entity_poly.pdbx_strand_id
1 'polypeptide(L)'
;METDRILVFERNPISRIVSCAASFGSAAIFFMYLAEHPTDYEALPIIGLVLLFLGTVAAAVMQYGDHIYLSEIGLKYENALLRWFGKRGHWMRWEDVVEVREVKDKILILLGRDGRRLLVDAILGYAIARAEIVRRA
;
A
#
# COMPACT_ATOMS: atom_id res chain seq x y z
N MET A 1 18.39 29.57 5.86
CA MET A 1 17.42 28.79 5.06
C MET A 1 17.32 27.39 5.66
N GLU A 2 16.24 27.14 6.35
CA GLU A 2 15.93 25.75 6.70
C GLU A 2 15.60 25.02 5.41
N THR A 3 16.42 24.09 5.04
CA THR A 3 16.11 23.14 3.98
C THR A 3 14.86 22.39 4.37
N ASP A 4 13.82 22.51 3.58
CA ASP A 4 12.57 21.77 3.72
C ASP A 4 12.91 20.28 3.87
N ARG A 5 12.89 19.76 5.09
CA ARG A 5 13.20 18.37 5.37
C ARG A 5 12.00 17.53 5.00
N ILE A 6 12.10 16.93 3.83
CA ILE A 6 11.13 15.92 3.40
C ILE A 6 11.46 14.61 4.12
N LEU A 7 10.55 14.15 4.96
CA LEU A 7 10.62 12.84 5.60
C LEU A 7 9.91 11.82 4.71
N VAL A 8 10.58 10.73 4.43
CA VAL A 8 10.05 9.65 3.60
C VAL A 8 9.85 8.40 4.45
N PHE A 9 8.64 7.86 4.46
CA PHE A 9 8.29 6.62 5.14
C PHE A 9 7.86 5.57 4.12
N GLU A 10 8.38 4.37 4.27
CA GLU A 10 8.08 3.23 3.40
C GLU A 10 7.14 2.25 4.09
N ARG A 11 6.42 1.47 3.29
CA ARG A 11 5.61 0.38 3.81
C ARG A 11 6.49 -0.68 4.50
N ASN A 12 5.94 -1.30 5.54
CA ASN A 12 6.63 -2.34 6.29
C ASN A 12 7.09 -3.49 5.34
N PRO A 13 8.39 -3.84 5.31
CA PRO A 13 8.92 -4.86 4.43
C PRO A 13 8.34 -6.26 4.70
N ILE A 14 7.90 -6.56 5.91
CA ILE A 14 7.25 -7.84 6.24
C ILE A 14 5.99 -8.04 5.41
N SER A 15 5.18 -7.01 5.23
CA SER A 15 3.98 -7.03 4.40
C SER A 15 4.30 -7.37 2.94
N ARG A 16 5.39 -6.84 2.39
CA ARG A 16 5.87 -7.14 1.05
C ARG A 16 6.34 -8.59 0.92
N ILE A 17 7.09 -9.07 1.89
CA ILE A 17 7.59 -10.45 1.92
C ILE A 17 6.42 -11.44 1.95
N VAL A 18 5.42 -11.21 2.79
CA VAL A 18 4.22 -12.05 2.88
C VAL A 18 3.46 -12.08 1.55
N SER A 19 3.28 -10.93 0.91
CA SER A 19 2.60 -10.87 -0.40
C SER A 19 3.38 -11.58 -1.50
N CYS A 20 4.71 -11.45 -1.54
CA CYS A 20 5.55 -12.19 -2.47
C CYS A 20 5.50 -13.70 -2.22
N ALA A 21 5.57 -14.13 -0.97
CA ALA A 21 5.46 -15.54 -0.60
C ALA A 21 4.10 -16.12 -1.00
N ALA A 22 3.02 -15.39 -0.82
CA ALA A 22 1.68 -15.79 -1.27
C ALA A 22 1.61 -15.93 -2.80
N SER A 23 2.24 -15.03 -3.55
CA SER A 23 2.31 -15.10 -5.02
C SER A 23 3.07 -16.35 -5.50
N PHE A 24 4.23 -16.62 -4.92
CA PHE A 24 5.00 -17.84 -5.24
C PHE A 24 4.25 -19.12 -4.83
N GLY A 25 3.61 -19.13 -3.66
CA GLY A 25 2.82 -20.26 -3.18
C GLY A 25 1.64 -20.56 -4.11
N SER A 26 0.91 -19.57 -4.57
CA SER A 26 -0.20 -19.74 -5.51
C SER A 26 0.27 -20.21 -6.88
N ALA A 27 1.42 -19.74 -7.37
CA ALA A 27 2.03 -20.24 -8.59
C ALA A 27 2.42 -21.71 -8.47
N ALA A 28 3.04 -22.12 -7.36
CA ALA A 28 3.40 -23.52 -7.10
C ALA A 28 2.17 -24.42 -7.09
N ILE A 29 1.09 -24.04 -6.43
CA ILE A 29 -0.17 -24.79 -6.40
C ILE A 29 -0.73 -24.92 -7.82
N PHE A 30 -0.72 -23.86 -8.61
CA PHE A 30 -1.18 -23.89 -10.00
C PHE A 30 -0.38 -24.89 -10.86
N PHE A 31 0.95 -24.86 -10.78
CA PHE A 31 1.81 -25.79 -11.52
C PHE A 31 1.65 -27.23 -11.04
N MET A 32 1.50 -27.47 -9.74
CA MET A 32 1.21 -28.80 -9.19
C MET A 32 -0.12 -29.34 -9.72
N TYR A 33 -1.15 -28.51 -9.73
CA TYR A 33 -2.44 -28.89 -10.29
C TYR A 33 -2.35 -29.29 -11.77
N LEU A 34 -1.65 -28.51 -12.58
CA LEU A 34 -1.43 -28.83 -14.00
C LEU A 34 -0.63 -30.13 -14.19
N ALA A 35 0.34 -30.38 -13.33
CA ALA A 35 1.16 -31.60 -13.40
C ALA A 35 0.37 -32.89 -13.05
N GLU A 36 -0.57 -32.76 -12.09
CA GLU A 36 -1.45 -33.87 -11.69
C GLU A 36 -2.57 -34.15 -12.70
N HIS A 37 -2.96 -33.15 -13.50
CA HIS A 37 -4.06 -33.23 -14.48
C HIS A 37 -3.57 -32.86 -15.89
N PRO A 38 -2.69 -33.67 -16.51
CA PRO A 38 -2.09 -33.28 -17.79
C PRO A 38 -3.05 -33.28 -18.97
N THR A 39 -4.19 -33.97 -18.90
CA THR A 39 -5.15 -34.11 -20.00
C THR A 39 -6.60 -33.70 -19.65
N ASP A 40 -6.97 -33.74 -18.37
CA ASP A 40 -8.32 -33.45 -17.90
C ASP A 40 -8.34 -32.22 -17.01
N TYR A 41 -8.33 -31.05 -17.63
CA TYR A 41 -8.44 -29.79 -16.89
C TYR A 41 -9.91 -29.47 -16.63
N GLU A 42 -10.25 -29.32 -15.37
CA GLU A 42 -11.48 -28.68 -15.00
C GLU A 42 -11.30 -27.16 -15.07
N ALA A 43 -12.17 -26.46 -15.84
CA ALA A 43 -12.04 -25.03 -16.06
C ALA A 43 -12.17 -24.20 -14.77
N LEU A 44 -13.06 -24.62 -13.87
CA LEU A 44 -13.38 -23.85 -12.65
C LEU A 44 -12.19 -23.74 -11.68
N PRO A 45 -11.49 -24.84 -11.31
CA PRO A 45 -10.28 -24.77 -10.48
C PRO A 45 -9.15 -23.97 -11.13
N ILE A 46 -8.95 -24.08 -12.43
CA ILE A 46 -7.93 -23.32 -13.16
C ILE A 46 -8.22 -21.83 -13.10
N ILE A 47 -9.46 -21.42 -13.35
CA ILE A 47 -9.88 -20.02 -13.26
C ILE A 47 -9.66 -19.49 -11.83
N GLY A 48 -10.04 -20.25 -10.81
CA GLY A 48 -9.82 -19.88 -9.42
C GLY A 48 -8.34 -19.69 -9.07
N LEU A 49 -7.47 -20.60 -9.52
CA LEU A 49 -6.04 -20.51 -9.27
C LEU A 49 -5.38 -19.33 -10.02
N VAL A 50 -5.80 -19.07 -11.26
CA VAL A 50 -5.33 -17.91 -12.03
C VAL A 50 -5.74 -16.62 -11.37
N LEU A 51 -7.00 -16.48 -10.91
CA LEU A 51 -7.47 -15.31 -10.20
C LEU A 51 -6.74 -15.10 -8.88
N LEU A 52 -6.48 -16.17 -8.13
CA LEU A 52 -5.71 -16.11 -6.90
C LEU A 52 -4.27 -15.63 -7.16
N PHE A 53 -3.61 -16.16 -8.16
CA PHE A 53 -2.26 -15.75 -8.55
C PHE A 53 -2.22 -14.29 -8.98
N LEU A 54 -3.11 -13.87 -9.86
CA LEU A 54 -3.19 -12.49 -10.32
C LEU A 54 -3.50 -11.53 -9.16
N GLY A 55 -4.38 -11.91 -8.26
CA GLY A 55 -4.71 -11.14 -7.07
C GLY A 55 -3.52 -10.96 -6.14
N THR A 56 -2.75 -12.01 -5.89
CA THR A 56 -1.56 -11.93 -5.04
C THR A 56 -0.43 -11.14 -5.68
N VAL A 57 -0.23 -11.28 -6.99
CA VAL A 57 0.74 -10.46 -7.75
C VAL A 57 0.34 -8.98 -7.71
N ALA A 58 -0.93 -8.69 -7.93
CA ALA A 58 -1.43 -7.31 -7.85
C ALA A 58 -1.21 -6.72 -6.45
N ALA A 59 -1.49 -7.47 -5.39
CA ALA A 59 -1.24 -7.04 -4.02
C ALA A 59 0.25 -6.77 -3.76
N ALA A 60 1.14 -7.62 -4.24
CA ALA A 60 2.59 -7.42 -4.12
C ALA A 60 3.06 -6.17 -4.86
N VAL A 61 2.57 -5.96 -6.08
CA VAL A 61 2.90 -4.77 -6.89
C VAL A 61 2.36 -3.49 -6.26
N MET A 62 1.14 -3.52 -5.73
CA MET A 62 0.54 -2.37 -5.05
C MET A 62 1.33 -1.94 -3.82
N GLN A 63 1.92 -2.89 -3.10
CA GLN A 63 2.75 -2.59 -1.93
C GLN A 63 4.17 -2.14 -2.29
N TYR A 64 4.61 -2.46 -3.49
CA TYR A 64 5.93 -2.05 -3.97
C TYR A 64 5.91 -0.55 -4.32
N GLY A 65 6.82 0.19 -3.72
CA GLY A 65 6.91 1.62 -3.97
C GLY A 65 5.86 2.47 -3.22
N ASP A 66 5.13 1.90 -2.26
CA ASP A 66 4.31 2.68 -1.34
C ASP A 66 5.20 3.56 -0.48
N HIS A 67 5.11 4.86 -0.68
CA HIS A 67 5.87 5.87 0.06
C HIS A 67 4.95 6.96 0.56
N ILE A 68 5.26 7.45 1.76
CA ILE A 68 4.62 8.62 2.34
C ILE A 68 5.68 9.69 2.53
N TYR A 69 5.45 10.84 1.92
CA TYR A 69 6.32 11.99 1.99
C TYR A 69 5.71 13.05 2.89
N LEU A 70 6.40 13.39 3.96
CA LEU A 70 6.01 14.49 4.84
C LEU A 70 6.89 15.70 4.54
N SER A 71 6.27 16.78 4.12
CA SER A 71 6.93 18.08 3.93
C SER A 71 6.35 19.11 4.91
N GLU A 72 6.89 20.31 4.90
CA GLU A 72 6.35 21.42 5.70
C GLU A 72 4.96 21.85 5.22
N ILE A 73 4.65 21.63 3.94
CA ILE A 73 3.42 22.08 3.30
C ILE A 73 2.30 21.04 3.43
N GLY A 74 2.64 19.77 3.42
CA GLY A 74 1.63 18.72 3.43
C GLY A 74 2.19 17.31 3.39
N LEU A 75 1.30 16.38 3.15
CA LEU A 75 1.57 14.96 3.07
C LEU A 75 1.21 14.44 1.69
N LYS A 76 2.10 13.63 1.10
CA LYS A 76 1.90 12.98 -0.19
C LYS A 76 2.00 11.47 -0.03
N TYR A 77 1.02 10.76 -0.54
CA TYR A 77 1.03 9.30 -0.63
C TYR A 77 1.22 8.87 -2.09
N GLU A 78 2.20 8.05 -2.36
CA GLU A 78 2.46 7.45 -3.67
C GLU A 78 2.52 5.93 -3.57
N ASN A 79 1.98 5.24 -4.58
CA ASN A 79 2.20 3.82 -4.77
C ASN A 79 2.53 3.50 -6.24
N ALA A 80 3.07 2.32 -6.47
CA ALA A 80 3.50 1.89 -7.82
C ALA A 80 2.33 1.84 -8.81
N LEU A 81 1.15 1.43 -8.35
CA LEU A 81 -0.03 1.32 -9.21
C LEU A 81 -0.51 2.68 -9.71
N LEU A 82 -0.59 3.67 -8.81
CA LEU A 82 -0.95 5.05 -9.19
C LEU A 82 0.05 5.63 -10.19
N ARG A 83 1.34 5.38 -9.96
CA ARG A 83 2.42 5.82 -10.85
C ARG A 83 2.32 5.16 -12.23
N TRP A 84 2.01 3.87 -12.27
CA TRP A 84 1.86 3.11 -13.52
C TRP A 84 0.70 3.63 -14.38
N PHE A 85 -0.43 3.97 -13.76
CA PHE A 85 -1.58 4.55 -14.47
C PHE A 85 -1.43 6.06 -14.74
N GLY A 86 -0.27 6.64 -14.50
CA GLY A 86 -0.02 8.06 -14.73
C GLY A 86 -0.79 9.00 -13.79
N LYS A 87 -1.41 8.45 -12.76
CA LYS A 87 -2.09 9.25 -11.73
C LYS A 87 -1.08 9.81 -10.74
N ARG A 88 -1.23 11.09 -10.41
CA ARG A 88 -0.46 11.70 -9.33
C ARG A 88 -0.89 11.09 -8.01
N GLY A 89 0.07 10.92 -7.09
CA GLY A 89 -0.21 10.47 -5.73
C GLY A 89 -1.20 11.38 -5.01
N HIS A 90 -1.84 10.83 -3.99
CA HIS A 90 -2.73 11.62 -3.14
C HIS A 90 -1.94 12.66 -2.36
N TRP A 91 -2.30 13.90 -2.54
CA TRP A 91 -1.68 15.04 -1.87
C TRP A 91 -2.69 15.72 -0.95
N MET A 92 -2.26 16.05 0.26
CA MET A 92 -3.07 16.80 1.22
C MET A 92 -2.20 17.84 1.92
N ARG A 93 -2.61 19.10 1.87
CA ARG A 93 -1.94 20.17 2.61
C ARG A 93 -2.34 20.12 4.08
N TRP A 94 -1.42 20.49 4.96
CA TRP A 94 -1.71 20.53 6.40
C TRP A 94 -2.86 21.49 6.74
N GLU A 95 -2.96 22.61 6.03
CA GLU A 95 -4.05 23.57 6.20
C GLU A 95 -5.44 23.04 5.83
N ASP A 96 -5.49 21.98 5.01
CA ASP A 96 -6.75 21.34 4.59
C ASP A 96 -7.14 20.18 5.52
N VAL A 97 -6.27 19.77 6.43
CA VAL A 97 -6.56 18.70 7.39
C VAL A 97 -7.49 19.23 8.49
N VAL A 98 -8.67 18.65 8.59
CA VAL A 98 -9.67 19.01 9.60
C VAL A 98 -9.56 18.14 10.84
N GLU A 99 -9.30 16.85 10.64
CA GLU A 99 -9.24 15.87 11.72
C GLU A 99 -8.20 14.81 11.43
N VAL A 100 -7.48 14.39 12.45
CA VAL A 100 -6.60 13.23 12.43
C VAL A 100 -7.17 12.20 13.41
N ARG A 101 -7.56 11.04 12.89
CA ARG A 101 -8.13 9.95 13.67
C ARG A 101 -7.21 8.75 13.66
N GLU A 102 -6.94 8.20 14.83
CA GLU A 102 -6.18 6.96 14.96
C GLU A 102 -7.12 5.78 15.18
N VAL A 103 -6.91 4.71 14.40
CA VAL A 103 -7.66 3.47 14.49
C VAL A 103 -6.70 2.32 14.81
N LYS A 104 -6.96 1.57 15.88
CA LYS A 104 -6.19 0.38 16.29
C LYS A 104 -4.68 0.62 16.46
N ASP A 105 -4.27 1.78 16.92
CA ASP A 105 -2.87 2.16 17.25
C ASP A 105 -1.85 2.02 16.09
N LYS A 106 -2.29 1.77 14.87
CA LYS A 106 -1.41 1.56 13.70
C LYS A 106 -1.92 2.21 12.41
N ILE A 107 -3.09 2.80 12.44
CA ILE A 107 -3.73 3.39 11.26
C ILE A 107 -4.14 4.82 11.59
N LEU A 108 -3.64 5.76 10.81
CA LEU A 108 -4.07 7.15 10.86
C LEU A 108 -4.96 7.45 9.66
N ILE A 109 -6.07 8.11 9.93
CA ILE A 109 -6.96 8.63 8.91
C ILE A 109 -6.94 10.15 9.01
N LEU A 110 -6.50 10.80 7.93
CA LEU A 110 -6.57 12.24 7.81
C LEU A 110 -7.82 12.60 7.02
N LEU A 111 -8.64 13.44 7.62
CA LEU A 111 -9.84 13.97 6.98
C LEU A 111 -9.55 15.37 6.46
N GLY A 112 -9.76 15.58 5.18
CA GLY A 112 -9.62 16.88 4.53
C GLY A 112 -10.91 17.67 4.55
N ARG A 113 -10.79 18.99 4.43
CA ARG A 113 -11.90 19.94 4.39
C ARG A 113 -12.88 19.69 3.24
N ASP A 114 -12.40 19.11 2.15
CA ASP A 114 -13.17 18.72 0.96
C ASP A 114 -13.82 17.33 1.06
N GLY A 115 -13.74 16.67 2.21
CA GLY A 115 -14.24 15.31 2.42
C GLY A 115 -13.28 14.22 1.99
N ARG A 116 -12.11 14.53 1.48
CA ARG A 116 -11.09 13.55 1.14
C ARG A 116 -10.56 12.88 2.41
N ARG A 117 -10.25 11.61 2.25
CA ARG A 117 -9.64 10.81 3.32
C ARG A 117 -8.30 10.28 2.83
N LEU A 118 -7.29 10.44 3.65
CA LEU A 118 -5.97 9.84 3.42
C LEU A 118 -5.69 8.84 4.53
N LEU A 119 -5.43 7.61 4.15
CA LEU A 119 -5.13 6.51 5.07
C LEU A 119 -3.62 6.33 5.15
N VAL A 120 -3.08 6.35 6.35
CA VAL A 120 -1.68 6.05 6.64
C VAL A 120 -1.63 4.78 7.48
N ASP A 121 -1.24 3.67 6.87
CA ASP A 121 -1.18 2.37 7.52
C ASP A 121 0.09 1.58 7.15
N ALA A 122 0.39 0.59 7.97
CA ALA A 122 1.45 -0.40 7.73
C ALA A 122 2.80 0.19 7.29
N ILE A 123 3.18 1.35 7.84
CA ILE A 123 4.48 1.99 7.57
C ILE A 123 5.54 1.57 8.57
N LEU A 124 6.76 1.44 8.09
CA LEU A 124 7.93 1.31 8.95
C LEU A 124 8.17 2.64 9.68
N GLY A 125 8.35 2.59 11.00
CA GLY A 125 8.49 3.79 11.82
C GLY A 125 7.18 4.55 12.05
N TYR A 126 6.06 3.85 12.13
CA TYR A 126 4.73 4.43 12.34
C TYR A 126 4.68 5.42 13.52
N ALA A 127 5.32 5.11 14.65
CA ALA A 127 5.31 5.99 15.80
C ALA A 127 5.94 7.36 15.51
N ILE A 128 7.03 7.38 14.73
CA ILE A 128 7.70 8.61 14.30
C ILE A 128 6.83 9.38 13.31
N ALA A 129 6.26 8.68 12.33
CA ALA A 129 5.37 9.29 11.35
C ALA A 129 4.11 9.87 12.01
N ARG A 130 3.51 9.15 12.95
CA ARG A 130 2.37 9.61 13.73
C ARG A 130 2.67 10.89 14.49
N ALA A 131 3.79 10.91 15.21
CA ALA A 131 4.19 12.09 15.97
C ALA A 131 4.39 13.32 15.06
N GLU A 132 5.03 13.14 13.92
CA GLU A 132 5.23 14.23 12.94
C GLU A 132 3.92 14.70 12.30
N ILE A 133 3.02 13.80 11.96
CA ILE A 133 1.70 14.14 11.39
C ILE A 133 0.87 14.92 12.41
N VAL A 134 0.79 14.46 13.64
CA VAL A 134 0.04 15.14 14.71
C VAL A 134 0.64 16.51 15.01
N ARG A 135 1.96 16.66 14.97
CA ARG A 135 2.62 17.94 15.17
C ARG A 135 2.34 18.95 14.08
N ARG A 136 2.26 18.49 12.82
CA ARG A 136 2.10 19.37 11.64
C ARG A 136 0.64 19.65 11.25
N ALA A 137 -0.24 18.73 11.63
CA ALA A 137 -1.66 18.84 11.28
C ALA A 137 -2.43 19.92 12.08
#